data_db634a986c033578e812ed97c2c920df
#
_entry.id   db634a986c033578e812ed97c2c920df
#
_cell.length_a   1.000
_cell.length_b   1.000
_cell.length_c   1.000
_cell.angle_alpha   90.00
_cell.angle_beta   90.00
_cell.angle_gamma   90.00
#
_symmetry.space_group_name_H-M   'P 1'
#
loop_
_entity.id
_entity.type
_entity.pdbx_description
1 polymer ?
#
loop_
_entity_poly.entity_id
_entity_poly.type
_entity_poly.pdbx_seq_one_letter_code
_entity_poly.pdbx_strand_id
1 'polypeptide(L)'
;MQKWKEAKKANKKYNGYFKDNVKAIESVLPPTVATEDIYITLGSPWVPSDVIDDFIEHLFGGQAKYWSNSKSTQEYLSVKHDELTGTWEIPEKTRYGHGVTDTDSYGTSRLEALYILERTLNMKTIAVKNEVACKINASGKKRVINKEETLLALEKQQKMIKEFQDWVWKDEKRKKRLETI
;
A
#
# COMPACT_ATOMS: atom_id res chain seq x y z
N MET A 1 2.84 -2.14 -24.99
CA MET A 1 1.71 -3.08 -25.25
C MET A 1 0.61 -2.50 -26.16
N GLN A 2 0.21 -1.24 -26.05
CA GLN A 2 -0.87 -0.64 -26.87
C GLN A 2 -0.59 -0.71 -28.38
N LYS A 3 0.61 -0.28 -28.83
CA LYS A 3 1.02 -0.33 -30.25
C LYS A 3 0.97 -1.73 -30.87
N TRP A 4 1.31 -2.76 -30.12
CA TRP A 4 1.22 -4.14 -30.57
C TRP A 4 -0.23 -4.60 -30.78
N LYS A 5 -1.14 -4.26 -29.86
CA LYS A 5 -2.58 -4.53 -29.99
C LYS A 5 -3.17 -3.83 -31.22
N GLU A 6 -2.76 -2.59 -31.48
CA GLU A 6 -3.17 -1.81 -32.65
C GLU A 6 -2.63 -2.41 -33.94
N ALA A 7 -1.36 -2.82 -33.97
CA ALA A 7 -0.76 -3.49 -35.12
C ALA A 7 -1.45 -4.84 -35.46
N LYS A 8 -1.77 -5.64 -34.45
CA LYS A 8 -2.56 -6.88 -34.66
C LYS A 8 -3.95 -6.60 -35.19
N LYS A 9 -4.61 -5.56 -34.69
CA LYS A 9 -5.94 -5.14 -35.16
C LYS A 9 -5.90 -4.68 -36.61
N ALA A 10 -4.89 -3.87 -36.96
CA ALA A 10 -4.66 -3.43 -38.33
C ALA A 10 -4.33 -4.61 -39.26
N ASN A 11 -3.46 -5.53 -38.85
CA ASN A 11 -3.11 -6.71 -39.62
C ASN A 11 -4.32 -7.59 -39.91
N LYS A 12 -5.21 -7.75 -38.93
CA LYS A 12 -6.48 -8.50 -39.12
C LYS A 12 -7.42 -7.78 -40.11
N LYS A 13 -7.51 -6.42 -40.01
CA LYS A 13 -8.38 -5.59 -40.84
C LYS A 13 -7.92 -5.60 -42.33
N TYR A 14 -6.62 -5.69 -42.58
CA TYR A 14 -6.02 -5.63 -43.92
C TYR A 14 -5.45 -6.98 -44.36
N ASN A 15 -6.11 -8.09 -44.01
CA ASN A 15 -5.83 -9.46 -44.49
C ASN A 15 -4.34 -9.86 -44.43
N GLY A 16 -3.64 -9.47 -43.36
CA GLY A 16 -2.23 -9.87 -43.14
C GLY A 16 -1.18 -8.97 -43.79
N TYR A 17 -1.56 -7.84 -44.37
CA TYR A 17 -0.63 -6.91 -45.03
C TYR A 17 0.47 -6.37 -44.07
N PHE A 18 0.19 -6.27 -42.79
CA PHE A 18 1.12 -5.78 -41.76
C PHE A 18 1.78 -6.90 -40.96
N LYS A 19 1.84 -8.11 -41.49
CA LYS A 19 2.40 -9.28 -40.79
C LYS A 19 3.84 -9.08 -40.32
N ASP A 20 4.69 -8.47 -41.16
CA ASP A 20 6.09 -8.21 -40.83
C ASP A 20 6.25 -7.12 -39.74
N ASN A 21 5.40 -6.10 -39.76
CA ASN A 21 5.33 -5.11 -38.70
C ASN A 21 4.94 -5.73 -37.35
N VAL A 22 3.97 -6.64 -37.35
CA VAL A 22 3.57 -7.34 -36.12
C VAL A 22 4.71 -8.18 -35.59
N LYS A 23 5.42 -8.93 -36.46
CA LYS A 23 6.59 -9.72 -36.07
C LYS A 23 7.73 -8.85 -35.55
N ALA A 24 8.02 -7.71 -36.22
CA ALA A 24 9.04 -6.78 -35.76
C ALA A 24 8.73 -6.20 -34.39
N ILE A 25 7.46 -5.87 -34.12
CA ILE A 25 7.03 -5.39 -32.79
C ILE A 25 7.14 -6.54 -31.77
N GLU A 26 6.73 -7.76 -32.12
CA GLU A 26 6.83 -8.94 -31.25
C GLU A 26 8.28 -9.26 -30.87
N SER A 27 9.25 -9.07 -31.77
CA SER A 27 10.66 -9.34 -31.51
C SER A 27 11.33 -8.35 -30.54
N VAL A 28 10.75 -7.16 -30.39
CA VAL A 28 11.27 -6.11 -29.47
C VAL A 28 10.43 -5.98 -28.19
N LEU A 29 9.34 -6.75 -28.07
CA LEU A 29 8.60 -6.78 -26.82
C LEU A 29 9.45 -7.47 -25.74
N PRO A 30 9.54 -6.88 -24.56
CA PRO A 30 10.20 -7.55 -23.44
C PRO A 30 9.47 -8.87 -23.12
N PRO A 31 10.19 -9.89 -22.66
CA PRO A 31 9.55 -11.13 -22.21
C PRO A 31 8.56 -10.82 -21.09
N THR A 32 7.47 -11.56 -21.04
CA THR A 32 6.52 -11.47 -19.94
C THR A 32 7.23 -11.88 -18.66
N VAL A 33 7.30 -10.98 -17.71
CA VAL A 33 7.86 -11.27 -16.40
C VAL A 33 6.89 -12.21 -15.68
N ALA A 34 7.39 -13.31 -15.13
CA ALA A 34 6.55 -14.18 -14.31
C ALA A 34 6.16 -13.45 -13.01
N THR A 35 4.96 -13.70 -12.51
CA THR A 35 4.48 -13.05 -11.27
C THR A 35 5.44 -13.25 -10.09
N GLU A 36 6.12 -14.41 -10.07
CA GLU A 36 7.11 -14.79 -9.05
C GLU A 36 8.36 -13.91 -9.07
N ASP A 37 8.67 -13.31 -10.23
CA ASP A 37 9.81 -12.41 -10.43
C ASP A 37 9.45 -10.93 -10.18
N ILE A 38 8.17 -10.63 -9.97
CA ILE A 38 7.71 -9.26 -9.69
C ILE A 38 7.84 -8.99 -8.19
N TYR A 39 8.87 -8.22 -7.83
CA TYR A 39 9.00 -7.77 -6.45
C TYR A 39 8.01 -6.64 -6.17
N ILE A 40 7.06 -6.92 -5.28
CA ILE A 40 6.07 -5.97 -4.80
C ILE A 40 6.22 -5.78 -3.29
N THR A 41 6.22 -4.54 -2.86
CA THR A 41 6.18 -4.20 -1.43
C THR A 41 5.05 -3.23 -1.15
N LEU A 42 4.57 -3.26 0.07
CA LEU A 42 3.58 -2.31 0.57
C LEU A 42 4.15 -0.89 0.50
N GLY A 43 3.49 -0.01 -0.26
CA GLY A 43 3.95 1.35 -0.56
C GLY A 43 4.69 1.52 -1.88
N SER A 44 4.77 0.48 -2.72
CA SER A 44 5.29 0.62 -4.08
C SER A 44 4.44 1.65 -4.86
N PRO A 45 5.05 2.69 -5.47
CA PRO A 45 4.30 3.81 -6.07
C PRO A 45 3.53 3.43 -7.33
N TRP A 46 3.86 2.29 -7.95
CA TRP A 46 3.15 1.76 -9.11
C TRP A 46 1.88 0.96 -8.75
N VAL A 47 1.68 0.65 -7.46
CA VAL A 47 0.47 -0.03 -6.99
C VAL A 47 -0.67 0.97 -6.92
N PRO A 48 -1.80 0.71 -7.58
CA PRO A 48 -2.96 1.60 -7.53
C PRO A 48 -3.51 1.75 -6.11
N SER A 49 -3.99 2.96 -5.76
CA SER A 49 -4.51 3.26 -4.42
C SER A 49 -5.71 2.39 -4.03
N ASP A 50 -6.57 2.03 -4.98
CA ASP A 50 -7.70 1.14 -4.75
C ASP A 50 -7.28 -0.28 -4.33
N VAL A 51 -6.11 -0.76 -4.77
CA VAL A 51 -5.55 -2.04 -4.28
C VAL A 51 -5.13 -1.92 -2.82
N ILE A 52 -4.63 -0.76 -2.42
CA ILE A 52 -4.31 -0.50 -1.01
C ILE A 52 -5.59 -0.36 -0.17
N ASP A 53 -6.64 0.25 -0.72
CA ASP A 53 -7.96 0.33 -0.06
C ASP A 53 -8.54 -1.08 0.17
N ASP A 54 -8.49 -1.95 -0.83
CA ASP A 54 -8.87 -3.37 -0.70
C ASP A 54 -8.02 -4.11 0.35
N PHE A 55 -6.75 -3.77 0.47
CA PHE A 55 -5.87 -4.34 1.48
C PHE A 55 -6.23 -3.85 2.89
N ILE A 56 -6.60 -2.58 3.06
CA ILE A 56 -7.12 -2.04 4.33
C ILE A 56 -8.38 -2.79 4.74
N GLU A 57 -9.30 -3.02 3.79
CA GLU A 57 -10.51 -3.82 4.04
C GLU A 57 -10.16 -5.26 4.42
N HIS A 58 -9.13 -5.86 3.80
CA HIS A 58 -8.64 -7.18 4.16
C HIS A 58 -8.09 -7.25 5.60
N LEU A 59 -7.29 -6.25 6.01
CA LEU A 59 -6.68 -6.22 7.34
C LEU A 59 -7.70 -5.97 8.46
N PHE A 60 -8.62 -5.03 8.24
CA PHE A 60 -9.52 -4.50 9.27
C PHE A 60 -10.99 -4.92 9.07
N GLY A 61 -11.33 -5.48 7.90
CA GLY A 61 -12.68 -5.89 7.55
C GLY A 61 -13.67 -4.72 7.65
N GLY A 62 -14.89 -5.02 8.10
CA GLY A 62 -15.90 -3.99 8.30
C GLY A 62 -15.56 -2.89 9.31
N GLN A 63 -14.43 -3.01 10.02
CA GLN A 63 -13.91 -1.98 10.92
C GLN A 63 -13.17 -0.87 10.16
N ALA A 64 -12.82 -1.07 8.87
CA ALA A 64 -12.24 -0.03 8.00
C ALA A 64 -13.25 1.07 7.61
N LYS A 65 -14.28 1.25 8.40
CA LYS A 65 -15.36 2.23 8.21
C LYS A 65 -15.33 3.24 9.35
N TYR A 66 -15.53 4.51 9.02
CA TYR A 66 -15.68 5.55 10.02
C TYR A 66 -17.02 6.28 9.86
N TRP A 67 -17.49 6.89 10.94
CA TRP A 67 -18.72 7.66 10.92
C TRP A 67 -18.43 9.11 10.52
N SER A 68 -18.94 9.53 9.37
CA SER A 68 -18.89 10.94 8.98
C SER A 68 -19.91 11.75 9.79
N ASN A 69 -19.45 12.80 10.47
CA ASN A 69 -20.30 13.64 11.32
C ASN A 69 -21.34 14.45 10.55
N SER A 70 -21.22 14.57 9.21
CA SER A 70 -22.10 15.45 8.44
C SER A 70 -23.41 14.83 7.95
N LYS A 71 -23.54 13.49 7.91
CA LYS A 71 -24.73 12.82 7.35
C LYS A 71 -25.11 11.50 7.99
N SER A 72 -24.57 11.12 9.11
CA SER A 72 -24.73 9.74 9.67
C SER A 72 -24.41 8.63 8.64
N THR A 73 -23.58 8.93 7.67
CA THR A 73 -23.21 8.02 6.61
C THR A 73 -21.89 7.35 6.97
N GLN A 74 -21.85 6.04 6.87
CA GLN A 74 -20.65 5.26 7.05
C GLN A 74 -19.78 5.40 5.79
N GLU A 75 -18.57 5.89 5.95
CA GLU A 75 -17.61 6.05 4.86
C GLU A 75 -16.46 5.06 5.04
N TYR A 76 -15.90 4.60 3.92
CA TYR A 76 -14.74 3.73 3.93
C TYR A 76 -13.45 4.57 4.00
N LEU A 77 -12.48 4.06 4.71
CA LEU A 77 -11.13 4.61 4.65
C LEU A 77 -10.58 4.44 3.23
N SER A 78 -10.11 5.52 2.65
CA SER A 78 -9.48 5.53 1.34
C SER A 78 -8.12 6.20 1.43
N VAL A 79 -7.12 5.58 0.83
CA VAL A 79 -5.75 6.06 0.81
C VAL A 79 -5.56 7.05 -0.33
N LYS A 80 -4.85 8.13 -0.05
CA LYS A 80 -4.43 9.10 -1.07
C LYS A 80 -2.96 8.93 -1.37
N HIS A 81 -2.64 8.84 -2.65
CA HIS A 81 -1.27 8.87 -3.15
C HIS A 81 -1.03 10.18 -3.89
N ASP A 82 -0.04 10.93 -3.45
CA ASP A 82 0.41 12.14 -4.15
C ASP A 82 1.55 11.73 -5.09
N GLU A 83 1.29 11.74 -6.39
CA GLU A 83 2.25 11.37 -7.42
C GLU A 83 3.47 12.30 -7.48
N LEU A 84 3.32 13.58 -7.08
CA LEU A 84 4.40 14.55 -7.12
C LEU A 84 5.43 14.33 -6.01
N THR A 85 4.96 14.02 -4.81
CA THR A 85 5.80 13.80 -3.63
C THR A 85 6.09 12.32 -3.38
N GLY A 86 5.35 11.42 -4.05
CA GLY A 86 5.41 9.98 -3.82
C GLY A 86 4.94 9.57 -2.43
N THR A 87 4.15 10.43 -1.76
CA THR A 87 3.70 10.17 -0.40
C THR A 87 2.30 9.59 -0.34
N TRP A 88 2.12 8.68 0.59
CA TRP A 88 0.84 8.07 0.92
C TRP A 88 0.26 8.71 2.17
N GLU A 89 -1.01 9.04 2.15
CA GLU A 89 -1.75 9.58 3.28
C GLU A 89 -3.02 8.76 3.53
N ILE A 90 -3.28 8.44 4.79
CA ILE A 90 -4.55 7.86 5.24
C ILE A 90 -5.32 8.98 5.94
N PRO A 91 -6.25 9.67 5.25
CA PRO A 91 -7.05 10.72 5.87
C PRO A 91 -7.97 10.13 6.94
N GLU A 92 -8.39 10.96 7.89
CA GLU A 92 -9.37 10.61 8.92
C GLU A 92 -8.99 9.42 9.83
N LYS A 93 -7.71 8.99 9.82
CA LYS A 93 -7.22 7.87 10.64
C LYS A 93 -7.53 8.00 12.13
N THR A 94 -7.63 9.23 12.65
CA THR A 94 -8.00 9.50 14.05
C THR A 94 -9.50 9.31 14.34
N ARG A 95 -10.33 9.20 13.31
CA ARG A 95 -11.78 8.92 13.44
C ARG A 95 -12.11 7.45 13.26
N TYR A 96 -11.11 6.66 12.97
CA TYR A 96 -11.27 5.22 12.84
C TYR A 96 -11.65 4.59 14.18
N GLY A 97 -12.64 3.68 14.15
CA GLY A 97 -13.05 2.98 15.36
C GLY A 97 -11.99 1.97 15.82
N HIS A 98 -11.51 2.13 17.04
CA HIS A 98 -10.55 1.21 17.64
C HIS A 98 -11.17 -0.17 17.87
N GLY A 99 -10.63 -1.18 17.23
CA GLY A 99 -11.01 -2.58 17.41
C GLY A 99 -9.83 -3.43 17.88
N VAL A 100 -10.10 -4.68 18.21
CA VAL A 100 -9.08 -5.67 18.60
C VAL A 100 -8.00 -5.81 17.52
N THR A 101 -8.40 -5.74 16.25
CA THR A 101 -7.47 -5.82 15.12
C THR A 101 -6.52 -4.62 15.07
N ASP A 102 -6.98 -3.45 15.50
CA ASP A 102 -6.16 -2.25 15.53
C ASP A 102 -5.09 -2.32 16.63
N THR A 103 -5.45 -2.73 17.84
CA THR A 103 -4.54 -2.70 18.99
C THR A 103 -3.68 -3.97 19.10
N ASP A 104 -4.27 -5.15 18.94
CA ASP A 104 -3.60 -6.41 19.23
C ASP A 104 -2.94 -7.04 18.00
N SER A 105 -3.61 -6.98 16.83
CA SER A 105 -3.13 -7.65 15.63
C SER A 105 -2.08 -6.84 14.87
N TYR A 106 -2.34 -5.55 14.64
CA TYR A 106 -1.54 -4.70 13.77
C TYR A 106 -1.08 -3.40 14.42
N GLY A 107 -1.66 -2.99 15.55
CA GLY A 107 -1.25 -1.87 16.37
C GLY A 107 -0.44 -2.27 17.60
N THR A 108 -0.14 -1.29 18.42
CA THR A 108 0.44 -1.43 19.77
C THR A 108 -0.35 -0.56 20.75
N SER A 109 -0.08 -0.71 22.05
CA SER A 109 -0.67 0.15 23.09
C SER A 109 -0.41 1.65 22.88
N ARG A 110 0.58 2.02 22.08
CA ARG A 110 1.02 3.41 21.87
C ARG A 110 0.90 3.92 20.44
N LEU A 111 0.76 3.02 19.46
CA LEU A 111 0.65 3.36 18.05
C LEU A 111 -0.52 2.59 17.43
N GLU A 112 -1.42 3.33 16.84
CA GLU A 112 -2.56 2.80 16.10
C GLU A 112 -2.09 2.09 14.83
N ALA A 113 -2.80 1.03 14.42
CA ALA A 113 -2.45 0.24 13.25
C ALA A 113 -2.41 1.07 11.96
N LEU A 114 -3.35 2.01 11.78
CA LEU A 114 -3.36 2.89 10.61
C LEU A 114 -2.17 3.84 10.56
N TYR A 115 -1.65 4.26 11.71
CA TYR A 115 -0.42 5.04 11.78
C TYR A 115 0.79 4.19 11.35
N ILE A 116 0.87 2.94 11.82
CA ILE A 116 1.91 1.99 11.42
C ILE A 116 1.81 1.72 9.91
N LEU A 117 0.61 1.50 9.39
CA LEU A 117 0.35 1.27 7.97
C LEU A 117 0.80 2.45 7.10
N GLU A 118 0.41 3.68 7.45
CA GLU A 118 0.83 4.88 6.71
C GLU A 118 2.35 5.07 6.71
N ARG A 119 3.02 4.79 7.84
CA ARG A 119 4.48 4.81 7.90
C ARG A 119 5.10 3.73 7.00
N THR A 120 4.48 2.56 6.93
CA THR A 120 4.92 1.45 6.09
C THR A 120 4.75 1.78 4.60
N LEU A 121 3.60 2.32 4.20
CA LEU A 121 3.35 2.81 2.84
C LEU A 121 4.39 3.84 2.38
N ASN A 122 4.81 4.69 3.29
CA ASN A 122 5.86 5.70 3.04
C ASN A 122 7.28 5.18 3.24
N MET A 123 7.47 3.87 3.43
CA MET A 123 8.78 3.23 3.68
C MET A 123 9.56 3.87 4.85
N LYS A 124 8.85 4.45 5.84
CA LYS A 124 9.45 5.12 6.98
C LYS A 124 9.58 4.18 8.17
N THR A 125 10.76 4.14 8.76
CA THR A 125 10.99 3.41 10.00
C THR A 125 10.22 4.02 11.17
N ILE A 126 9.71 3.16 12.04
CA ILE A 126 8.97 3.58 13.23
C ILE A 126 9.92 3.64 14.43
N ALA A 127 9.81 4.69 15.21
CA ALA A 127 10.53 4.82 16.47
C ALA A 127 9.60 5.42 17.53
N VAL A 128 9.36 4.68 18.59
CA VAL A 128 8.57 5.13 19.75
C VAL A 128 9.50 5.82 20.73
N LYS A 129 9.10 7.01 21.18
CA LYS A 129 9.92 7.84 22.08
C LYS A 129 9.18 8.11 23.39
N ASN A 130 9.89 8.01 24.50
CA ASN A 130 9.44 8.44 25.81
C ASN A 130 9.94 9.86 26.09
N GLU A 131 9.15 10.66 26.77
CA GLU A 131 9.59 11.93 27.33
C GLU A 131 10.17 11.69 28.72
N VAL A 132 11.44 12.05 28.91
CA VAL A 132 12.16 11.92 30.17
C VAL A 132 12.52 13.31 30.65
N ALA A 133 12.40 13.57 31.95
CA ALA A 133 12.82 14.84 32.57
C ALA A 133 14.31 15.12 32.28
N CYS A 134 14.61 16.32 31.81
CA CYS A 134 15.98 16.74 31.52
C CYS A 134 16.19 18.20 31.98
N LYS A 135 17.13 18.40 32.87
CA LYS A 135 17.44 19.74 33.43
C LYS A 135 18.20 20.66 32.45
N ILE A 136 18.67 20.11 31.32
CA ILE A 136 19.56 20.83 30.39
C ILE A 136 18.76 21.58 29.31
N ASN A 137 17.54 21.14 28.98
CA ASN A 137 16.73 21.75 27.93
C ASN A 137 15.76 22.81 28.50
N ALA A 138 15.49 23.85 27.73
CA ALA A 138 14.53 24.90 28.12
C ALA A 138 13.11 24.36 28.38
N SER A 139 12.74 23.24 27.76
CA SER A 139 11.46 22.55 28.00
C SER A 139 11.46 21.61 29.20
N GLY A 140 12.60 21.37 29.84
CA GLY A 140 12.75 20.42 30.96
C GLY A 140 12.53 18.95 30.57
N LYS A 141 12.42 18.65 29.26
CA LYS A 141 12.10 17.33 28.75
C LYS A 141 13.02 16.89 27.60
N LYS A 142 13.42 15.62 27.58
CA LYS A 142 14.18 14.99 26.50
C LYS A 142 13.40 13.78 25.96
N ARG A 143 13.36 13.63 24.63
CA ARG A 143 12.80 12.44 23.99
C ARG A 143 13.86 11.36 23.83
N VAL A 144 13.61 10.20 24.42
CA VAL A 144 14.49 9.02 24.36
C VAL A 144 13.75 7.87 23.69
N ILE A 145 14.43 7.14 22.81
CA ILE A 145 13.83 5.98 22.13
C ILE A 145 13.51 4.89 23.16
N ASN A 146 12.26 4.45 23.16
CA ASN A 146 11.85 3.24 23.86
C ASN A 146 12.11 2.04 22.95
N LYS A 147 13.12 1.23 23.29
CA LYS A 147 13.56 0.12 22.45
C LYS A 147 12.50 -0.98 22.35
N GLU A 148 11.84 -1.33 23.45
CA GLU A 148 10.83 -2.39 23.53
C GLU A 148 9.61 -2.04 22.66
N GLU A 149 9.03 -0.88 22.87
CA GLU A 149 7.87 -0.40 22.09
C GLU A 149 8.22 -0.18 20.61
N THR A 150 9.44 0.24 20.33
CA THR A 150 9.92 0.37 18.95
C THR A 150 10.03 -0.99 18.28
N LEU A 151 10.54 -2.01 18.98
CA LEU A 151 10.65 -3.38 18.45
C LEU A 151 9.26 -3.95 18.15
N LEU A 152 8.33 -3.83 19.09
CA LEU A 152 6.94 -4.26 18.88
C LEU A 152 6.30 -3.60 17.65
N ALA A 153 6.48 -2.28 17.50
CA ALA A 153 5.96 -1.56 16.33
C ALA A 153 6.59 -2.02 15.01
N LEU A 154 7.89 -2.33 15.02
CA LEU A 154 8.59 -2.88 13.85
C LEU A 154 8.12 -4.30 13.51
N GLU A 155 7.85 -5.14 14.49
CA GLU A 155 7.26 -6.46 14.27
C GLU A 155 5.88 -6.36 13.60
N LYS A 156 5.02 -5.43 14.07
CA LYS A 156 3.72 -5.17 13.44
C LYS A 156 3.87 -4.67 12.01
N GLN A 157 4.85 -3.78 11.76
CA GLN A 157 5.18 -3.29 10.42
C GLN A 157 5.58 -4.45 9.49
N GLN A 158 6.47 -5.32 9.92
CA GLN A 158 6.90 -6.49 9.15
C GLN A 158 5.76 -7.48 8.90
N LYS A 159 4.87 -7.65 9.88
CA LYS A 159 3.68 -8.48 9.72
C LYS A 159 2.77 -7.95 8.61
N MET A 160 2.51 -6.63 8.57
CA MET A 160 1.70 -6.01 7.49
C MET A 160 2.34 -6.20 6.12
N ILE A 161 3.67 -6.01 6.01
CA ILE A 161 4.40 -6.18 4.75
C ILE A 161 4.26 -7.62 4.25
N LYS A 162 4.47 -8.60 5.12
CA LYS A 162 4.34 -10.01 4.77
C LYS A 162 2.90 -10.37 4.37
N GLU A 163 1.93 -9.91 5.14
CA GLU A 163 0.50 -10.13 4.84
C GLU A 163 0.13 -9.55 3.47
N PHE A 164 0.65 -8.37 3.12
CA PHE A 164 0.44 -7.76 1.80
C PHE A 164 1.04 -8.62 0.68
N GLN A 165 2.27 -9.09 0.84
CA GLN A 165 2.95 -9.94 -0.14
C GLN A 165 2.19 -11.25 -0.37
N ASP A 166 1.69 -11.86 0.70
CA ASP A 166 0.91 -13.10 0.63
C ASP A 166 -0.48 -12.89 0.04
N TRP A 167 -1.09 -11.72 0.28
CA TRP A 167 -2.44 -11.40 -0.14
C TRP A 167 -2.54 -10.90 -1.58
N VAL A 168 -1.57 -10.08 -2.02
CA VAL A 168 -1.67 -9.33 -3.29
C VAL A 168 -1.83 -10.23 -4.50
N TRP A 169 -1.22 -11.41 -4.49
CA TRP A 169 -1.24 -12.36 -5.60
C TRP A 169 -2.33 -13.44 -5.49
N LYS A 170 -3.11 -13.50 -4.43
CA LYS A 170 -4.16 -14.52 -4.23
C LYS A 170 -5.35 -14.36 -5.17
N ASP A 171 -5.70 -13.14 -5.53
CA ASP A 171 -6.83 -12.86 -6.42
C ASP A 171 -6.38 -12.75 -7.87
N GLU A 172 -6.97 -13.58 -8.75
CA GLU A 172 -6.62 -13.66 -10.18
C GLU A 172 -6.91 -12.37 -10.96
N LYS A 173 -7.93 -11.59 -10.57
CA LYS A 173 -8.26 -10.33 -11.26
C LYS A 173 -7.23 -9.26 -10.91
N ARG A 174 -6.87 -9.15 -9.62
CA ARG A 174 -5.84 -8.25 -9.12
C ARG A 174 -4.48 -8.61 -9.72
N LYS A 175 -4.12 -9.90 -9.73
CA LYS A 175 -2.90 -10.41 -10.35
C LYS A 175 -2.78 -9.95 -11.81
N LYS A 176 -3.77 -10.26 -12.65
CA LYS A 176 -3.79 -9.86 -14.08
C LYS A 176 -3.70 -8.34 -14.28
N ARG A 177 -4.30 -7.58 -13.38
CA ARG A 177 -4.23 -6.11 -13.43
C ARG A 177 -2.82 -5.62 -13.12
N LEU A 178 -2.18 -6.13 -12.08
CA LEU A 178 -0.82 -5.74 -11.67
C LEU A 178 0.26 -6.20 -12.67
N GLU A 179 0.08 -7.34 -13.34
CA GLU A 179 0.95 -7.81 -14.42
C GLU A 179 0.90 -6.93 -15.68
N THR A 180 -0.12 -6.08 -15.83
CA THR A 180 -0.34 -5.24 -17.02
C THR A 180 0.00 -3.78 -16.82
N ILE A 181 0.34 -3.37 -15.61
CA ILE A 181 0.80 -2.01 -15.28
C ILE A 181 2.26 -1.85 -15.67
#